data_df0c693fce3f2359585a2dd4e60f99eb
#
_entry.id   df0c693fce3f2359585a2dd4e60f99eb
#
_cell.length_a   1.000
_cell.length_b   1.000
_cell.length_c   1.000
_cell.angle_alpha   90.00
_cell.angle_beta   90.00
_cell.angle_gamma   90.00
#
_symmetry.space_group_name_H-M   'P 1'
#
loop_
_entity.id
_entity.type
_entity.pdbx_description
1 polymer ?
#
loop_
_entity_poly.entity_id
_entity_poly.type
_entity_poly.pdbx_seq_one_letter_code
_entity_poly.pdbx_strand_id
1 'polypeptide(L)'
;KASNQPPASGKSKKKKRKEITLEDYLPIDKIANGVIYTTDHRYVKILEIEPINFLLRSAREQQGIIFSFISYLKISPVKLQIKMISKKADINKHLEQSRLEMERESDPNCRQLQKDYIQFVRQLSSREAVSRRFFLIFEYEPFNVNRKVEEKEILAALETAAQTAKTFLYQCGNDVLVHDNEDEFTTDVLYTLLNRTKCTET
;
A
#
# COMPACT_ATOMS: atom_id res chain seq x y z
N LYS A 1 45.25 -2.86 -68.43
CA LYS A 1 44.73 -3.88 -67.52
C LYS A 1 44.29 -3.17 -66.28
N ALA A 2 43.00 -2.95 -66.17
CA ALA A 2 42.36 -2.40 -65.01
C ALA A 2 41.91 -3.57 -64.10
N SER A 3 42.31 -3.58 -62.84
CA SER A 3 41.88 -4.53 -61.81
C SER A 3 40.75 -3.94 -61.02
N ASN A 4 39.56 -4.50 -61.22
CA ASN A 4 38.37 -4.25 -60.41
C ASN A 4 38.51 -5.03 -59.11
N GLN A 5 38.53 -4.32 -57.95
CA GLN A 5 38.28 -4.89 -56.65
C GLN A 5 36.88 -4.48 -56.21
N PRO A 6 36.04 -5.41 -55.67
CA PRO A 6 34.73 -5.07 -55.15
C PRO A 6 34.83 -4.42 -53.77
N PRO A 7 33.88 -3.54 -53.39
CA PRO A 7 33.90 -2.85 -52.08
C PRO A 7 33.54 -3.80 -50.95
N ALA A 8 34.26 -3.66 -49.84
CA ALA A 8 34.06 -4.42 -48.61
C ALA A 8 32.66 -4.20 -48.01
N SER A 9 31.97 -5.31 -47.69
CA SER A 9 30.69 -5.34 -47.07
C SER A 9 30.75 -4.73 -45.65
N GLY A 10 30.07 -3.61 -45.49
CA GLY A 10 29.86 -2.98 -44.18
C GLY A 10 29.05 -3.89 -43.26
N LYS A 11 29.67 -4.34 -42.17
CA LYS A 11 29.01 -5.05 -41.08
C LYS A 11 28.04 -4.09 -40.39
N SER A 12 26.75 -4.22 -40.68
CA SER A 12 25.67 -3.59 -39.94
C SER A 12 25.73 -4.03 -38.47
N LYS A 13 26.14 -3.14 -37.58
CA LYS A 13 26.02 -3.35 -36.15
C LYS A 13 24.51 -3.39 -35.80
N LYS A 14 23.92 -4.58 -35.61
CA LYS A 14 22.59 -4.76 -35.01
C LYS A 14 22.63 -4.08 -33.62
N LYS A 15 21.97 -2.93 -33.48
CA LYS A 15 21.68 -2.35 -32.18
C LYS A 15 20.87 -3.40 -31.43
N LYS A 16 21.43 -4.00 -30.37
CA LYS A 16 20.69 -4.79 -29.41
C LYS A 16 19.55 -3.90 -28.91
N ARG A 17 18.30 -4.28 -29.15
CA ARG A 17 17.14 -3.69 -28.47
C ARG A 17 17.37 -3.94 -26.99
N LYS A 18 17.49 -2.86 -26.21
CA LYS A 18 17.51 -2.93 -24.75
C LYS A 18 16.16 -3.51 -24.35
N GLU A 19 16.13 -4.65 -23.67
CA GLU A 19 14.90 -5.16 -23.06
C GLU A 19 14.50 -4.12 -22.02
N ILE A 20 13.32 -3.55 -22.21
CA ILE A 20 12.73 -2.59 -21.26
C ILE A 20 12.28 -3.43 -20.08
N THR A 21 12.92 -3.26 -18.94
CA THR A 21 12.52 -3.91 -17.67
C THR A 21 11.38 -3.13 -17.02
N LEU A 22 10.68 -3.76 -16.07
CA LEU A 22 9.62 -3.10 -15.30
C LEU A 22 10.17 -1.87 -14.55
N GLU A 23 11.43 -1.92 -14.12
CA GLU A 23 12.16 -0.83 -13.46
C GLU A 23 12.32 0.40 -14.36
N ASP A 24 12.51 0.21 -15.66
CA ASP A 24 12.59 1.33 -16.64
C ASP A 24 11.23 2.04 -16.81
N TYR A 25 10.12 1.41 -16.36
CA TYR A 25 8.77 1.93 -16.56
C TYR A 25 8.21 2.62 -15.29
N LEU A 26 8.67 2.20 -14.10
CA LEU A 26 8.24 2.77 -12.84
C LEU A 26 9.10 3.99 -12.51
N PRO A 27 8.48 5.15 -12.21
CA PRO A 27 9.22 6.35 -11.85
C PRO A 27 9.72 6.29 -10.39
N ILE A 28 10.22 5.13 -9.95
CA ILE A 28 10.69 4.88 -8.58
C ILE A 28 12.19 4.64 -8.65
N ASP A 29 12.93 5.39 -7.84
CA ASP A 29 14.37 5.26 -7.70
C ASP A 29 14.72 4.26 -6.59
N LYS A 30 14.21 4.49 -5.38
CA LYS A 30 14.43 3.63 -4.21
C LYS A 30 13.31 3.76 -3.18
N ILE A 31 13.24 2.79 -2.26
CA ILE A 31 12.47 2.86 -1.03
C ILE A 31 13.45 2.79 0.12
N ALA A 32 13.41 3.76 1.04
CA ALA A 32 14.28 3.80 2.21
C ALA A 32 13.63 4.63 3.32
N ASN A 33 13.74 4.17 4.56
CA ASN A 33 13.15 4.81 5.76
C ASN A 33 11.62 5.03 5.63
N GLY A 34 10.91 4.08 5.02
CA GLY A 34 9.47 4.18 4.79
C GLY A 34 9.05 5.24 3.77
N VAL A 35 10.01 5.75 2.98
CA VAL A 35 9.78 6.78 1.96
C VAL A 35 10.10 6.23 0.58
N ILE A 36 9.21 6.47 -0.38
CA ILE A 36 9.41 6.19 -1.79
C ILE A 36 10.07 7.41 -2.43
N TYR A 37 11.24 7.21 -3.00
CA TYR A 37 11.97 8.21 -3.77
C TYR A 37 11.66 8.00 -5.25
N THR A 38 11.17 9.04 -5.91
CA THR A 38 10.83 8.97 -7.34
C THR A 38 11.90 9.63 -8.20
N THR A 39 12.01 9.18 -9.46
CA THR A 39 12.99 9.71 -10.43
C THR A 39 12.74 11.18 -10.80
N ASP A 40 11.53 11.66 -10.59
CA ASP A 40 11.13 13.06 -10.80
C ASP A 40 11.24 13.93 -9.54
N HIS A 41 12.04 13.48 -8.56
CA HIS A 41 12.33 14.18 -7.30
C HIS A 41 11.11 14.45 -6.41
N ARG A 42 10.13 13.60 -6.44
CA ARG A 42 9.04 13.56 -5.47
C ARG A 42 9.33 12.49 -4.42
N TYR A 43 8.86 12.74 -3.21
CA TYR A 43 9.09 11.88 -2.05
C TYR A 43 7.75 11.57 -1.41
N VAL A 44 7.47 10.29 -1.24
CA VAL A 44 6.14 9.83 -0.81
C VAL A 44 6.25 8.97 0.44
N LYS A 45 5.50 9.33 1.48
CA LYS A 45 5.31 8.51 2.70
C LYS A 45 3.88 8.03 2.79
N ILE A 46 3.70 6.77 3.16
CA ILE A 46 2.40 6.12 3.29
C ILE A 46 2.18 5.77 4.76
N LEU A 47 1.02 6.13 5.29
CA LEU A 47 0.55 5.69 6.61
C LEU A 47 -0.71 4.86 6.46
N GLU A 48 -0.80 3.76 7.18
CA GLU A 48 -2.03 2.98 7.29
C GLU A 48 -2.84 3.42 8.50
N ILE A 49 -4.14 3.51 8.33
CA ILE A 49 -5.08 3.98 9.35
C ILE A 49 -6.06 2.87 9.68
N GLU A 50 -6.28 2.64 10.95
CA GLU A 50 -7.35 1.79 11.42
C GLU A 50 -8.70 2.53 11.34
N PRO A 51 -9.69 1.98 10.60
CA PRO A 51 -10.98 2.62 10.45
C PRO A 51 -11.83 2.49 11.71
N ILE A 52 -12.61 3.51 12.01
CA ILE A 52 -13.63 3.47 13.07
C ILE A 52 -15.02 3.27 12.49
N ASN A 53 -15.92 2.69 13.28
CA ASN A 53 -17.32 2.65 12.92
C ASN A 53 -18.01 3.98 13.32
N PHE A 54 -17.92 4.96 12.42
CA PHE A 54 -18.46 6.31 12.62
C PHE A 54 -19.98 6.31 12.91
N LEU A 55 -20.75 5.44 12.25
CA LEU A 55 -22.21 5.40 12.37
C LEU A 55 -22.69 4.88 13.73
N LEU A 56 -21.85 4.13 14.45
CA LEU A 56 -22.16 3.66 15.81
C LEU A 56 -21.83 4.69 16.90
N ARG A 57 -21.24 5.84 16.53
CA ARG A 57 -20.94 6.91 17.47
C ARG A 57 -22.15 7.79 17.71
N SER A 58 -22.24 8.37 18.92
CA SER A 58 -23.27 9.35 19.23
C SER A 58 -23.13 10.60 18.34
N ALA A 59 -24.22 11.35 18.16
CA ALA A 59 -24.21 12.57 17.33
C ALA A 59 -23.15 13.59 17.79
N ARG A 60 -22.90 13.70 19.10
CA ARG A 60 -21.89 14.58 19.66
C ARG A 60 -20.46 14.12 19.31
N GLU A 61 -20.19 12.82 19.40
CA GLU A 61 -18.90 12.24 18.99
C GLU A 61 -18.67 12.41 17.50
N GLN A 62 -19.69 12.15 16.67
CA GLN A 62 -19.63 12.35 15.22
C GLN A 62 -19.24 13.80 14.86
N GLN A 63 -19.86 14.79 15.51
CA GLN A 63 -19.50 16.19 15.31
C GLN A 63 -18.06 16.49 15.74
N GLY A 64 -17.61 15.93 16.87
CA GLY A 64 -16.24 16.07 17.35
C GLY A 64 -15.23 15.49 16.36
N ILE A 65 -15.48 14.31 15.83
CA ILE A 65 -14.65 13.64 14.81
C ILE A 65 -14.55 14.50 13.54
N ILE A 66 -15.68 14.96 13.03
CA ILE A 66 -15.72 15.82 11.83
C ILE A 66 -14.93 17.10 12.05
N PHE A 67 -15.11 17.77 13.20
CA PHE A 67 -14.39 18.99 13.52
C PHE A 67 -12.87 18.79 13.61
N SER A 68 -12.44 17.72 14.28
CA SER A 68 -11.02 17.36 14.39
C SER A 68 -10.40 17.04 13.02
N PHE A 69 -11.13 16.31 12.17
CA PHE A 69 -10.67 16.00 10.82
C PHE A 69 -10.57 17.24 9.92
N ILE A 70 -11.57 18.15 9.98
CA ILE A 70 -11.50 19.44 9.26
C ILE A 70 -10.30 20.26 9.74
N SER A 71 -10.04 20.29 11.05
CA SER A 71 -8.91 21.01 11.63
C SER A 71 -7.58 20.43 11.14
N TYR A 72 -7.48 19.11 11.05
CA TYR A 72 -6.33 18.43 10.46
C TYR A 72 -6.09 18.84 9.00
N LEU A 73 -7.13 18.80 8.17
CA LEU A 73 -7.02 19.15 6.74
C LEU A 73 -6.55 20.60 6.52
N LYS A 74 -6.89 21.52 7.45
CA LYS A 74 -6.46 22.93 7.36
C LYS A 74 -4.97 23.13 7.63
N ILE A 75 -4.36 22.25 8.40
CA ILE A 75 -2.96 22.41 8.84
C ILE A 75 -2.01 21.39 8.17
N SER A 76 -2.52 20.52 7.32
CA SER A 76 -1.66 19.56 6.63
C SER A 76 -0.57 20.28 5.83
N PRO A 77 0.73 20.09 6.17
CA PRO A 77 1.83 20.89 5.63
C PRO A 77 2.28 20.48 4.23
N VAL A 78 1.82 19.31 3.74
CA VAL A 78 2.21 18.71 2.46
C VAL A 78 0.99 18.27 1.67
N LYS A 79 1.18 17.93 0.40
CA LYS A 79 0.12 17.35 -0.43
C LYS A 79 -0.35 16.03 0.20
N LEU A 80 -1.65 15.91 0.41
CA LEU A 80 -2.27 14.78 1.06
C LEU A 80 -3.22 14.06 0.10
N GLN A 81 -3.11 12.74 0.03
CA GLN A 81 -4.09 11.88 -0.63
C GLN A 81 -4.63 10.86 0.37
N ILE A 82 -5.92 10.55 0.24
CA ILE A 82 -6.56 9.46 0.99
C ILE A 82 -6.84 8.34 0.01
N LYS A 83 -6.34 7.14 0.32
CA LYS A 83 -6.51 5.97 -0.52
C LYS A 83 -7.18 4.84 0.26
N MET A 84 -8.17 4.20 -0.35
CA MET A 84 -8.77 2.98 0.15
C MET A 84 -8.45 1.85 -0.82
N ILE A 85 -7.96 0.73 -0.30
CA ILE A 85 -7.75 -0.50 -1.04
C ILE A 85 -8.72 -1.55 -0.49
N SER A 86 -9.49 -2.15 -1.38
CA SER A 86 -10.34 -3.29 -1.07
C SER A 86 -9.67 -4.55 -1.57
N LYS A 87 -9.48 -5.52 -0.70
CA LYS A 87 -8.95 -6.85 -1.02
C LYS A 87 -9.98 -7.88 -0.58
N LYS A 88 -10.15 -8.95 -1.34
CA LYS A 88 -10.91 -10.09 -0.84
C LYS A 88 -10.23 -10.60 0.44
N ALA A 89 -11.00 -10.82 1.49
CA ALA A 89 -10.45 -11.36 2.72
C ALA A 89 -9.93 -12.77 2.45
N ASP A 90 -8.67 -13.00 2.79
CA ASP A 90 -8.11 -14.36 2.76
C ASP A 90 -8.58 -15.12 3.99
N ILE A 91 -9.62 -15.91 3.80
CA ILE A 91 -10.15 -16.78 4.84
C ILE A 91 -9.55 -18.20 4.80
N ASN A 92 -8.69 -18.49 3.80
CA ASN A 92 -8.13 -19.84 3.64
C ASN A 92 -7.33 -20.25 4.87
N LYS A 93 -6.54 -19.31 5.42
CA LYS A 93 -5.78 -19.55 6.65
C LYS A 93 -6.68 -19.89 7.85
N HIS A 94 -7.79 -19.16 8.01
CA HIS A 94 -8.77 -19.44 9.07
C HIS A 94 -9.48 -20.78 8.86
N LEU A 95 -9.89 -21.09 7.62
CA LEU A 95 -10.53 -22.35 7.28
C LEU A 95 -9.59 -23.55 7.50
N GLU A 96 -8.31 -23.41 7.17
CA GLU A 96 -7.32 -24.47 7.40
C GLU A 96 -7.09 -24.68 8.89
N GLN A 97 -6.99 -23.62 9.69
CA GLN A 97 -6.90 -23.72 11.14
C GLN A 97 -8.15 -24.42 11.73
N SER A 98 -9.35 -24.00 11.35
CA SER A 98 -10.61 -24.62 11.79
C SER A 98 -10.72 -26.10 11.39
N ARG A 99 -10.16 -26.45 10.22
CA ARG A 99 -10.09 -27.84 9.77
C ARG A 99 -9.15 -28.69 10.64
N LEU A 100 -7.97 -28.15 10.99
CA LEU A 100 -7.03 -28.83 11.87
C LEU A 100 -7.61 -29.03 13.29
N GLU A 101 -8.36 -28.06 13.78
CA GLU A 101 -9.06 -28.15 15.05
C GLU A 101 -10.17 -29.23 14.99
N MET A 102 -10.94 -29.28 13.90
CA MET A 102 -11.94 -30.31 13.67
C MET A 102 -11.36 -31.73 13.64
N GLU A 103 -10.17 -31.90 13.05
CA GLU A 103 -9.49 -33.21 13.00
C GLU A 103 -9.02 -33.68 14.39
N ARG A 104 -8.74 -32.74 15.30
CA ARG A 104 -8.34 -33.02 16.70
C ARG A 104 -9.51 -33.26 17.64
N GLU A 105 -10.70 -32.84 17.23
CA GLU A 105 -11.91 -33.00 18.04
C GLU A 105 -12.34 -34.43 18.17
N SER A 106 -12.59 -34.89 19.39
CA SER A 106 -13.00 -36.27 19.69
C SER A 106 -14.52 -36.46 19.73
N ASP A 107 -15.27 -35.41 20.05
CA ASP A 107 -16.73 -35.47 20.09
C ASP A 107 -17.34 -35.40 18.68
N PRO A 108 -18.11 -36.44 18.25
CA PRO A 108 -18.73 -36.44 16.93
C PRO A 108 -19.71 -35.31 16.67
N ASN A 109 -20.41 -34.81 17.71
CA ASN A 109 -21.34 -33.69 17.55
C ASN A 109 -20.60 -32.36 17.37
N CYS A 110 -19.52 -32.13 18.12
CA CYS A 110 -18.65 -30.99 17.95
C CYS A 110 -17.98 -30.98 16.58
N ARG A 111 -17.52 -32.14 16.12
CA ARG A 111 -16.94 -32.32 14.77
C ARG A 111 -17.95 -31.99 13.67
N GLN A 112 -19.19 -32.41 13.81
CA GLN A 112 -20.24 -32.10 12.85
C GLN A 112 -20.53 -30.58 12.82
N LEU A 113 -20.64 -29.95 13.99
CA LEU A 113 -20.84 -28.49 14.10
C LEU A 113 -19.70 -27.71 13.44
N GLN A 114 -18.45 -28.11 13.65
CA GLN A 114 -17.27 -27.47 13.01
C GLN A 114 -17.31 -27.64 11.49
N LYS A 115 -17.74 -28.80 11.00
CA LYS A 115 -17.90 -29.04 9.56
C LYS A 115 -18.94 -28.10 8.94
N ASP A 116 -20.07 -27.94 9.60
CA ASP A 116 -21.17 -27.07 9.16
C ASP A 116 -20.70 -25.60 9.19
N TYR A 117 -19.95 -25.21 10.23
CA TYR A 117 -19.32 -23.88 10.34
C TYR A 117 -18.36 -23.61 9.18
N ILE A 118 -17.43 -24.54 8.87
CA ILE A 118 -16.51 -24.40 7.76
C ILE A 118 -17.24 -24.21 6.42
N GLN A 119 -18.33 -24.98 6.21
CA GLN A 119 -19.14 -24.87 5.01
C GLN A 119 -19.86 -23.51 4.94
N PHE A 120 -20.41 -23.06 6.05
CA PHE A 120 -21.07 -21.75 6.17
C PHE A 120 -20.09 -20.60 5.88
N VAL A 121 -18.90 -20.60 6.48
CA VAL A 121 -17.87 -19.60 6.27
C VAL A 121 -17.41 -19.59 4.79
N ARG A 122 -17.25 -20.74 4.14
CA ARG A 122 -16.96 -20.82 2.70
C ARG A 122 -18.03 -20.16 1.85
N GLN A 123 -19.30 -20.38 2.14
CA GLN A 123 -20.42 -19.77 1.42
C GLN A 123 -20.46 -18.26 1.60
N LEU A 124 -20.22 -17.76 2.82
CA LEU A 124 -20.17 -16.34 3.11
C LEU A 124 -19.04 -15.65 2.36
N SER A 125 -17.85 -16.23 2.38
CA SER A 125 -16.65 -15.64 1.80
C SER A 125 -16.70 -15.54 0.28
N SER A 126 -17.38 -16.47 -0.37
CA SER A 126 -17.52 -16.43 -1.83
C SER A 126 -18.31 -15.21 -2.32
N ARG A 127 -19.07 -14.57 -1.43
CA ARG A 127 -19.99 -13.47 -1.78
C ARG A 127 -19.58 -12.09 -1.28
N GLU A 128 -19.03 -11.94 -0.07
CA GLU A 128 -18.98 -10.62 0.59
C GLU A 128 -17.73 -10.31 1.43
N ALA A 129 -16.82 -11.25 1.64
CA ALA A 129 -15.68 -11.00 2.51
C ALA A 129 -14.65 -10.07 1.85
N VAL A 130 -14.84 -8.75 2.02
CA VAL A 130 -13.92 -7.72 1.54
C VAL A 130 -13.26 -7.05 2.74
N SER A 131 -11.96 -7.18 2.86
CA SER A 131 -11.14 -6.38 3.76
C SER A 131 -10.83 -5.03 3.10
N ARG A 132 -10.93 -3.96 3.87
CA ARG A 132 -10.59 -2.60 3.41
C ARG A 132 -9.47 -2.05 4.25
N ARG A 133 -8.42 -1.59 3.58
CA ARG A 133 -7.29 -0.88 4.19
C ARG A 133 -7.36 0.58 3.78
N PHE A 134 -7.05 1.47 4.71
CA PHE A 134 -7.11 2.92 4.48
C PHE A 134 -5.72 3.51 4.68
N PHE A 135 -5.35 4.37 3.75
CA PHE A 135 -4.01 4.97 3.73
C PHE A 135 -4.10 6.48 3.60
N LEU A 136 -3.25 7.17 4.35
CA LEU A 136 -2.85 8.54 4.07
C LEU A 136 -1.53 8.52 3.32
N ILE A 137 -1.47 9.24 2.22
CA ILE A 137 -0.29 9.34 1.38
C ILE A 137 0.13 10.80 1.35
N PHE A 138 1.35 11.07 1.81
CA PHE A 138 1.97 12.39 1.81
C PHE A 138 2.96 12.47 0.67
N GLU A 139 2.88 13.53 -0.12
CA GLU A 139 3.83 13.83 -1.17
C GLU A 139 4.56 15.12 -0.82
N TYR A 140 5.88 15.03 -0.76
CA TYR A 140 6.78 16.18 -0.66
C TYR A 140 7.46 16.41 -2.00
N GLU A 141 7.33 17.64 -2.52
CA GLU A 141 7.97 18.08 -3.75
C GLU A 141 8.79 19.35 -3.44
N PRO A 142 10.11 19.34 -3.66
CA PRO A 142 10.93 20.52 -3.45
C PRO A 142 10.49 21.67 -4.34
N PHE A 143 10.34 22.86 -3.78
CA PHE A 143 9.92 24.05 -4.53
C PHE A 143 10.90 24.44 -5.67
N ASN A 144 12.17 24.04 -5.53
CA ASN A 144 13.20 24.34 -6.54
C ASN A 144 13.94 23.04 -6.90
N VAL A 145 13.65 22.49 -8.06
CA VAL A 145 14.25 21.24 -8.59
C VAL A 145 15.79 21.36 -8.73
N ASN A 146 16.32 22.55 -8.89
CA ASN A 146 17.76 22.79 -9.02
C ASN A 146 18.50 22.88 -7.67
N ARG A 147 17.78 22.94 -6.55
CA ARG A 147 18.38 22.89 -5.22
C ARG A 147 18.49 21.43 -4.80
N LYS A 148 19.69 20.97 -4.52
CA LYS A 148 19.89 19.70 -3.83
C LYS A 148 19.27 19.83 -2.42
N VAL A 149 18.10 19.28 -2.24
CA VAL A 149 17.46 19.19 -0.92
C VAL A 149 18.18 18.09 -0.15
N GLU A 150 18.59 18.38 1.07
CA GLU A 150 19.20 17.36 1.92
C GLU A 150 18.15 16.30 2.29
N GLU A 151 18.55 15.04 2.28
CA GLU A 151 17.67 13.91 2.66
C GLU A 151 17.05 14.12 4.04
N LYS A 152 17.78 14.74 4.96
CA LYS A 152 17.28 15.10 6.28
C LYS A 152 16.10 16.07 6.27
N GLU A 153 16.12 17.06 5.37
CA GLU A 153 15.02 18.03 5.21
C GLU A 153 13.75 17.33 4.71
N ILE A 154 13.88 16.42 3.75
CA ILE A 154 12.79 15.63 3.19
C ILE A 154 12.17 14.74 4.27
N LEU A 155 13.01 13.98 4.97
CA LEU A 155 12.57 13.08 6.03
C LEU A 155 11.90 13.85 7.18
N ALA A 156 12.47 14.99 7.59
CA ALA A 156 11.89 15.83 8.64
C ALA A 156 10.52 16.39 8.23
N ALA A 157 10.35 16.83 7.00
CA ALA A 157 9.07 17.34 6.50
C ALA A 157 7.98 16.26 6.47
N LEU A 158 8.31 15.08 5.94
CA LEU A 158 7.38 13.94 5.87
C LEU A 158 7.07 13.39 7.27
N GLU A 159 8.06 13.32 8.15
CA GLU A 159 7.85 12.86 9.53
C GLU A 159 6.98 13.84 10.33
N THR A 160 7.19 15.15 10.13
CA THR A 160 6.33 16.19 10.73
C THR A 160 4.89 16.04 10.24
N ALA A 161 4.67 15.78 8.97
CA ALA A 161 3.34 15.52 8.40
C ALA A 161 2.72 14.26 8.99
N ALA A 162 3.49 13.18 9.10
CA ALA A 162 3.06 11.92 9.70
C ALA A 162 2.67 12.08 11.17
N GLN A 163 3.50 12.76 11.97
CA GLN A 163 3.23 12.99 13.38
C GLN A 163 2.01 13.90 13.60
N THR A 164 1.85 14.92 12.77
CA THR A 164 0.67 15.78 12.77
C THR A 164 -0.59 14.95 12.48
N ALA A 165 -0.56 14.13 11.44
CA ALA A 165 -1.67 13.23 11.11
C ALA A 165 -2.00 12.31 12.28
N LYS A 166 -0.99 11.64 12.86
CA LYS A 166 -1.14 10.74 14.00
C LYS A 166 -1.84 11.41 15.19
N THR A 167 -1.41 12.63 15.54
CA THR A 167 -1.99 13.38 16.66
C THR A 167 -3.46 13.73 16.44
N PHE A 168 -3.81 14.22 15.24
CA PHE A 168 -5.20 14.62 14.96
C PHE A 168 -6.12 13.44 14.70
N LEU A 169 -5.65 12.38 14.05
CA LEU A 169 -6.44 11.17 13.83
C LEU A 169 -6.72 10.46 15.14
N TYR A 170 -5.78 10.43 16.07
CA TYR A 170 -6.04 9.92 17.41
C TYR A 170 -7.21 10.64 18.10
N GLN A 171 -7.32 11.97 17.95
CA GLN A 171 -8.48 12.73 18.46
C GLN A 171 -9.79 12.36 17.75
N CYS A 172 -9.71 11.84 16.53
CA CYS A 172 -10.85 11.30 15.80
C CYS A 172 -11.19 9.85 16.20
N GLY A 173 -10.36 9.22 17.03
CA GLY A 173 -10.48 7.81 17.40
C GLY A 173 -9.94 6.86 16.33
N ASN A 174 -9.22 7.38 15.34
CA ASN A 174 -8.50 6.58 14.35
C ASN A 174 -7.04 6.41 14.77
N ASP A 175 -6.58 5.18 14.86
CA ASP A 175 -5.18 4.91 15.14
C ASP A 175 -4.38 4.76 13.83
N VAL A 176 -3.14 5.24 13.86
CA VAL A 176 -2.18 4.97 12.80
C VAL A 176 -1.46 3.70 13.14
N LEU A 177 -1.53 2.72 12.26
CA LEU A 177 -0.86 1.44 12.45
C LEU A 177 0.66 1.63 12.31
N VAL A 178 1.39 1.04 13.26
CA VAL A 178 2.85 1.05 13.27
C VAL A 178 3.34 -0.30 12.75
N HIS A 179 4.25 -0.27 11.80
CA HIS A 179 4.83 -1.46 11.19
C HIS A 179 6.29 -1.60 11.65
N ASP A 180 6.72 -2.80 12.01
CA ASP A 180 8.09 -3.07 12.46
C ASP A 180 9.14 -2.76 11.39
N ASN A 181 8.78 -2.95 10.12
CA ASN A 181 9.62 -2.62 8.97
C ASN A 181 8.83 -1.73 7.99
N GLU A 182 9.06 -0.42 8.06
CA GLU A 182 8.38 0.56 7.22
C GLU A 182 8.70 0.39 5.72
N ASP A 183 9.90 -0.07 5.37
CA ASP A 183 10.31 -0.26 3.98
C ASP A 183 9.59 -1.47 3.35
N GLU A 184 9.47 -2.56 4.10
CA GLU A 184 8.73 -3.75 3.67
C GLU A 184 7.24 -3.44 3.54
N PHE A 185 6.66 -2.76 4.51
CA PHE A 185 5.28 -2.29 4.47
C PHE A 185 5.00 -1.43 3.23
N THR A 186 5.86 -0.44 2.98
CA THR A 186 5.73 0.48 1.85
C THR A 186 5.82 -0.27 0.51
N THR A 187 6.72 -1.26 0.43
CA THR A 187 6.89 -2.13 -0.74
C THR A 187 5.65 -3.00 -0.97
N ASP A 188 5.07 -3.59 0.09
CA ASP A 188 3.85 -4.41 0.00
C ASP A 188 2.64 -3.59 -0.48
N VAL A 189 2.46 -2.38 0.08
CA VAL A 189 1.39 -1.48 -0.35
C VAL A 189 1.55 -1.09 -1.81
N LEU A 190 2.77 -0.73 -2.23
CA LEU A 190 3.08 -0.37 -3.60
C LEU A 190 2.83 -1.55 -4.55
N TYR A 191 3.28 -2.74 -4.19
CA TYR A 191 3.03 -3.96 -4.96
C TYR A 191 1.53 -4.22 -5.12
N THR A 192 0.76 -4.06 -4.04
CA THR A 192 -0.70 -4.23 -4.05
C THR A 192 -1.39 -3.21 -4.97
N LEU A 193 -0.90 -1.97 -5.00
CA LEU A 193 -1.44 -0.92 -5.88
C LEU A 193 -1.15 -1.18 -7.35
N LEU A 194 0.03 -1.68 -7.67
CA LEU A 194 0.48 -1.96 -9.04
C LEU A 194 -0.12 -3.27 -9.60
N ASN A 195 -0.36 -4.25 -8.75
CA ASN A 195 -0.83 -5.59 -9.13
C ASN A 195 -2.29 -5.85 -8.74
N ARG A 196 -3.17 -4.92 -9.03
CA ARG A 196 -4.58 -4.94 -8.62
C ARG A 196 -5.32 -6.23 -8.98
N THR A 197 -5.00 -6.86 -10.10
CA THR A 197 -5.63 -8.10 -10.58
C THR A 197 -5.20 -9.33 -9.79
N LYS A 198 -3.94 -9.42 -9.37
CA LYS A 198 -3.43 -10.57 -8.60
C LYS A 198 -3.87 -10.56 -7.13
N CYS A 199 -4.21 -9.40 -6.58
CA CYS A 199 -4.72 -9.28 -5.21
C CYS A 199 -6.15 -9.81 -5.04
N THR A 200 -6.82 -10.22 -6.12
CA THR A 200 -8.15 -10.85 -6.07
C THR A 200 -8.11 -12.37 -6.14
N GLU A 201 -6.94 -12.98 -6.39
CA GLU A 201 -6.79 -14.42 -6.64
C GLU A 201 -5.99 -15.19 -5.57
N THR A 202 -5.46 -14.50 -4.53
CA THR A 202 -4.73 -15.17 -3.42
C THR A 202 -5.55 -15.28 -2.15
#